data_1b62ccd85354a03a4e26d8f813289efe
#
_entry.id   1b62ccd85354a03a4e26d8f813289efe
#
_cell.length_a   1.000
_cell.length_b   1.000
_cell.length_c   1.000
_cell.angle_alpha   90.00
_cell.angle_beta   90.00
_cell.angle_gamma   90.00
#
_symmetry.space_group_name_H-M   'P 1'
#
loop_
_entity.id
_entity.type
_entity.pdbx_description
1 polymer ?
#
loop_
_entity_poly.entity_id
_entity_poly.type
_entity_poly.pdbx_seq_one_letter_code
_entity_poly.pdbx_strand_id
1 'polypeptide(L)'
;MTIQEIIQQRNIRSLFHFTHSDNLTSILDNGLMSRSELDNENNEYNCNDEERIDGHPDAICLSVSYPNAKMFYKYRCLKPGDWVILEINPSVLWAKDCAFYPTNAASNNVRFINLDSMKGAEAFSALFSENVFGIQRDVNLPSEYTTDVQAEILVFEKIPPSYIISTFHPNKESAEHFKRLYPQTIQRYYDNLNARTLYSQRHYYLG
;
A
#
# COMPACT_ATOMS: atom_id res chain seq x y z
N MET A 1 -5.88 -19.34 13.37
CA MET A 1 -4.76 -18.37 13.37
C MET A 1 -5.37 -16.98 13.21
N THR A 2 -4.97 -16.02 14.01
CA THR A 2 -5.42 -14.62 13.91
C THR A 2 -4.55 -13.84 12.91
N ILE A 3 -4.99 -12.65 12.49
CA ILE A 3 -4.18 -11.77 11.63
C ILE A 3 -2.84 -11.41 12.31
N GLN A 4 -2.88 -11.14 13.63
CA GLN A 4 -1.67 -10.82 14.41
C GLN A 4 -0.67 -11.97 14.41
N GLU A 5 -1.15 -13.22 14.58
CA GLU A 5 -0.29 -14.42 14.53
C GLU A 5 0.35 -14.61 13.16
N ILE A 6 -0.40 -14.35 12.07
CA ILE A 6 0.15 -14.40 10.70
C ILE A 6 1.23 -13.35 10.51
N ILE A 7 1.00 -12.11 10.95
CA ILE A 7 1.95 -11.00 10.87
C ILE A 7 3.25 -11.34 11.61
N GLN A 8 3.13 -11.88 12.83
CA GLN A 8 4.28 -12.28 13.63
C GLN A 8 5.05 -13.43 12.98
N GLN A 9 4.35 -14.49 12.55
CA GLN A 9 4.96 -15.67 11.92
C GLN A 9 5.70 -15.30 10.63
N ARG A 10 5.16 -14.36 9.84
CA ARG A 10 5.74 -13.93 8.57
C ARG A 10 6.70 -12.77 8.71
N ASN A 11 6.90 -12.22 9.91
CA ASN A 11 7.75 -11.06 10.17
C ASN A 11 7.33 -9.81 9.34
N ILE A 12 6.02 -9.61 9.14
CA ILE A 12 5.48 -8.44 8.44
C ILE A 12 5.63 -7.22 9.35
N ARG A 13 6.41 -6.24 8.90
CA ARG A 13 6.74 -5.04 9.70
C ARG A 13 6.01 -3.80 9.24
N SER A 14 5.63 -3.75 7.97
CA SER A 14 5.10 -2.54 7.35
C SER A 14 4.08 -2.87 6.27
N LEU A 15 3.10 -1.97 6.11
CA LEU A 15 2.24 -1.87 4.94
C LEU A 15 2.64 -0.61 4.18
N PHE A 16 2.33 -0.55 2.90
CA PHE A 16 2.72 0.57 2.06
C PHE A 16 1.54 1.14 1.27
N HIS A 17 1.51 2.46 1.18
CA HIS A 17 0.66 3.21 0.27
C HIS A 17 1.54 4.16 -0.54
N PHE A 18 1.33 4.28 -1.84
CA PHE A 18 2.02 5.27 -2.65
C PHE A 18 1.03 6.32 -3.18
N THR A 19 1.47 7.57 -3.25
CA THR A 19 0.64 8.69 -3.68
C THR A 19 1.50 9.80 -4.31
N HIS A 20 0.86 10.73 -5.00
CA HIS A 20 1.52 11.95 -5.47
C HIS A 20 1.91 12.82 -4.26
N SER A 21 3.07 13.49 -4.34
CA SER A 21 3.60 14.31 -3.24
C SER A 21 2.66 15.45 -2.82
N ASP A 22 1.85 15.97 -3.73
CA ASP A 22 0.89 17.03 -3.45
C ASP A 22 -0.18 16.63 -2.41
N ASN A 23 -0.47 15.33 -2.31
CA ASN A 23 -1.41 14.81 -1.32
C ASN A 23 -0.80 14.71 0.08
N LEU A 24 0.54 14.75 0.21
CA LEU A 24 1.22 14.37 1.45
C LEU A 24 0.88 15.28 2.63
N THR A 25 0.78 16.59 2.42
CA THR A 25 0.39 17.55 3.45
C THR A 25 -0.97 17.18 4.05
N SER A 26 -2.00 17.02 3.20
CA SER A 26 -3.34 16.65 3.66
C SER A 26 -3.33 15.30 4.39
N ILE A 27 -2.54 14.33 3.92
CA ILE A 27 -2.44 13.00 4.56
C ILE A 27 -1.77 13.09 5.93
N LEU A 28 -0.72 13.90 6.10
CA LEU A 28 -0.02 14.03 7.37
C LEU A 28 -0.83 14.83 8.40
N ASP A 29 -1.69 15.75 7.94
CA ASP A 29 -2.60 16.52 8.80
C ASP A 29 -3.85 15.72 9.17
N ASN A 30 -4.47 15.07 8.19
CA ASN A 30 -5.81 14.50 8.32
C ASN A 30 -5.83 12.97 8.35
N GLY A 31 -4.78 12.28 7.86
CA GLY A 31 -4.75 10.84 7.63
C GLY A 31 -5.11 10.46 6.19
N LEU A 32 -4.95 9.17 5.89
CA LEU A 32 -5.41 8.62 4.61
C LEU A 32 -6.92 8.48 4.64
N MET A 33 -7.58 9.02 3.63
CA MET A 33 -9.01 8.95 3.40
C MET A 33 -9.31 8.23 2.08
N SER A 34 -10.44 7.57 2.02
CA SER A 34 -10.95 7.00 0.78
C SER A 34 -11.35 8.11 -0.20
N ARG A 35 -11.49 7.76 -1.48
CA ARG A 35 -11.95 8.70 -2.49
C ARG A 35 -13.35 9.24 -2.13
N SER A 36 -14.26 8.36 -1.72
CA SER A 36 -15.62 8.77 -1.32
C SER A 36 -15.64 9.76 -0.18
N GLU A 37 -14.72 9.61 0.81
CA GLU A 37 -14.60 10.58 1.90
C GLU A 37 -14.06 11.93 1.40
N LEU A 38 -13.03 11.92 0.54
CA LEU A 38 -12.44 13.14 -0.02
C LEU A 38 -13.46 13.91 -0.90
N ASP A 39 -14.22 13.20 -1.74
CA ASP A 39 -15.25 13.78 -2.58
C ASP A 39 -16.39 14.40 -1.74
N ASN A 40 -16.80 13.72 -0.66
CA ASN A 40 -17.83 14.22 0.25
C ASN A 40 -17.41 15.48 1.02
N GLU A 41 -16.12 15.59 1.34
CA GLU A 41 -15.55 16.76 2.03
C GLU A 41 -15.17 17.89 1.06
N ASN A 42 -15.37 17.72 -0.26
CA ASN A 42 -14.93 18.62 -1.33
C ASN A 42 -13.42 18.94 -1.26
N ASN A 43 -12.62 17.99 -0.82
CA ASN A 43 -11.17 18.12 -0.75
C ASN A 43 -10.56 17.99 -2.14
N GLU A 44 -9.66 18.91 -2.52
CA GLU A 44 -8.83 18.74 -3.70
C GLU A 44 -7.76 17.68 -3.44
N TYR A 45 -7.62 16.71 -4.35
CA TYR A 45 -6.61 15.67 -4.26
C TYR A 45 -6.17 15.16 -5.65
N ASN A 46 -4.95 14.67 -5.73
CA ASN A 46 -4.44 14.02 -6.93
C ASN A 46 -4.82 12.53 -6.91
N CYS A 47 -5.81 12.16 -7.70
CA CYS A 47 -6.26 10.79 -7.82
C CYS A 47 -5.30 9.96 -8.70
N ASN A 48 -4.90 8.78 -8.23
CA ASN A 48 -4.03 7.86 -8.97
C ASN A 48 -4.81 6.97 -9.93
N ASP A 49 -5.95 6.44 -9.47
CA ASP A 49 -6.82 5.53 -10.21
C ASP A 49 -8.21 6.15 -10.38
N GLU A 50 -8.42 6.81 -11.50
CA GLU A 50 -9.67 7.57 -11.75
C GLU A 50 -10.89 6.66 -11.90
N GLU A 51 -10.72 5.44 -12.38
CA GLU A 51 -11.84 4.57 -12.73
C GLU A 51 -12.35 3.70 -11.57
N ARG A 52 -11.50 3.37 -10.57
CA ARG A 52 -11.84 2.45 -9.45
C ARG A 52 -12.60 1.22 -9.95
N ILE A 53 -11.97 0.50 -10.89
CA ILE A 53 -12.54 -0.70 -11.53
C ILE A 53 -12.82 -1.82 -10.51
N ASP A 54 -12.17 -1.77 -9.35
CA ASP A 54 -12.43 -2.65 -8.21
C ASP A 54 -13.83 -2.45 -7.57
N GLY A 55 -14.51 -1.35 -7.89
CA GLY A 55 -15.85 -1.04 -7.39
C GLY A 55 -15.87 -0.52 -5.94
N HIS A 56 -14.72 -0.22 -5.33
CA HIS A 56 -14.59 0.21 -3.94
C HIS A 56 -14.00 1.64 -3.81
N PRO A 57 -14.73 2.69 -4.23
CA PRO A 57 -14.27 4.08 -4.06
C PRO A 57 -14.22 4.50 -2.58
N ASP A 58 -14.85 3.74 -1.71
CA ASP A 58 -14.89 3.86 -0.25
C ASP A 58 -13.71 3.21 0.47
N ALA A 59 -12.75 2.60 -0.28
CA ALA A 59 -11.62 1.92 0.29
C ALA A 59 -10.28 2.61 0.00
N ILE A 60 -9.33 2.45 0.93
CA ILE A 60 -7.93 2.84 0.82
C ILE A 60 -7.12 1.59 0.48
N CYS A 61 -6.31 1.64 -0.59
CA CYS A 61 -5.48 0.51 -1.01
C CYS A 61 -4.13 0.51 -0.29
N LEU A 62 -3.76 -0.61 0.31
CA LEU A 62 -2.44 -0.85 0.88
C LEU A 62 -1.80 -2.10 0.27
N SER A 63 -0.46 -2.15 0.30
CA SER A 63 0.34 -3.33 -0.07
C SER A 63 1.10 -3.85 1.15
N VAL A 64 1.34 -5.17 1.22
CA VAL A 64 2.08 -5.82 2.32
C VAL A 64 3.57 -5.82 2.01
N SER A 65 4.38 -5.34 2.96
CA SER A 65 5.86 -5.43 2.98
C SER A 65 6.60 -4.83 1.79
N TYR A 66 5.92 -4.61 0.67
CA TYR A 66 6.46 -3.96 -0.52
C TYR A 66 5.33 -3.31 -1.34
N PRO A 67 5.53 -2.09 -1.90
CA PRO A 67 4.54 -1.45 -2.75
C PRO A 67 4.17 -2.32 -3.97
N ASN A 68 2.95 -2.20 -4.47
CA ASN A 68 2.57 -2.75 -5.77
C ASN A 68 3.41 -2.10 -6.89
N ALA A 69 4.60 -2.67 -7.14
CA ALA A 69 5.60 -2.07 -8.02
C ALA A 69 5.12 -1.92 -9.46
N LYS A 70 4.24 -2.82 -9.95
CA LYS A 70 3.68 -2.74 -11.31
C LYS A 70 2.76 -1.54 -11.45
N MET A 71 1.84 -1.37 -10.51
CA MET A 71 0.90 -0.24 -10.49
C MET A 71 1.65 1.08 -10.25
N PHE A 72 2.57 1.10 -9.29
CA PHE A 72 3.36 2.28 -8.96
C PHE A 72 4.21 2.75 -10.16
N TYR A 73 4.86 1.83 -10.87
CA TYR A 73 5.59 2.15 -12.09
C TYR A 73 4.65 2.74 -13.16
N LYS A 74 3.50 2.10 -13.41
CA LYS A 74 2.49 2.58 -14.37
C LYS A 74 2.11 4.04 -14.08
N TYR A 75 1.76 4.36 -12.84
CA TYR A 75 1.30 5.72 -12.49
C TYR A 75 2.41 6.74 -12.56
N ARG A 76 3.61 6.43 -12.15
CA ARG A 76 4.77 7.34 -12.32
C ARG A 76 5.07 7.66 -13.79
N CYS A 77 4.81 6.73 -14.70
CA CYS A 77 4.95 6.98 -16.14
C CYS A 77 3.81 7.83 -16.71
N LEU A 78 2.60 7.67 -16.19
CA LEU A 78 1.40 8.36 -16.68
C LEU A 78 1.22 9.76 -16.11
N LYS A 79 1.60 9.97 -14.86
CA LYS A 79 1.44 11.24 -14.13
C LYS A 79 2.81 11.73 -13.69
N PRO A 80 3.39 12.72 -14.41
CA PRO A 80 4.67 13.30 -14.02
C PRO A 80 4.55 14.03 -12.68
N GLY A 81 5.66 14.12 -11.97
CA GLY A 81 5.76 14.75 -10.66
C GLY A 81 6.43 13.83 -9.63
N ASP A 82 6.53 14.32 -8.43
CA ASP A 82 7.11 13.59 -7.33
C ASP A 82 6.10 12.65 -6.69
N TRP A 83 6.55 11.45 -6.42
CA TRP A 83 5.76 10.41 -5.76
C TRP A 83 6.38 10.04 -4.44
N VAL A 84 5.54 9.83 -3.43
CA VAL A 84 5.95 9.41 -2.08
C VAL A 84 5.33 8.07 -1.73
N ILE A 85 6.02 7.33 -0.87
CA ILE A 85 5.54 6.06 -0.32
C ILE A 85 5.38 6.24 1.19
N LEU A 86 4.19 5.94 1.69
CA LEU A 86 3.88 5.93 3.11
C LEU A 86 4.11 4.54 3.68
N GLU A 87 4.82 4.45 4.79
CA GLU A 87 4.96 3.26 5.61
C GLU A 87 3.92 3.28 6.71
N ILE A 88 3.04 2.29 6.71
CA ILE A 88 1.87 2.21 7.60
C ILE A 88 2.07 1.06 8.58
N ASN A 89 1.68 1.28 9.84
CA ASN A 89 1.73 0.28 10.90
C ASN A 89 0.78 -0.89 10.59
N PRO A 90 1.25 -2.14 10.62
CA PRO A 90 0.42 -3.32 10.35
C PRO A 90 -0.77 -3.49 11.30
N SER A 91 -0.80 -2.80 12.44
CA SER A 91 -1.95 -2.84 13.37
C SER A 91 -3.26 -2.36 12.73
N VAL A 92 -3.21 -1.62 11.63
CA VAL A 92 -4.39 -1.28 10.80
C VAL A 92 -5.20 -2.54 10.46
N LEU A 93 -4.55 -3.69 10.20
CA LEU A 93 -5.20 -4.92 9.72
C LEU A 93 -6.16 -5.59 10.69
N TRP A 94 -6.06 -5.27 11.97
CA TRP A 94 -7.00 -5.78 13.00
C TRP A 94 -7.72 -4.66 13.76
N ALA A 95 -7.31 -3.41 13.54
CA ALA A 95 -7.95 -2.25 14.16
C ALA A 95 -9.02 -1.63 13.27
N LYS A 96 -9.03 -1.97 11.97
CA LYS A 96 -9.91 -1.41 10.95
C LYS A 96 -10.64 -2.50 10.18
N ASP A 97 -11.75 -2.15 9.51
CA ASP A 97 -12.42 -3.05 8.58
C ASP A 97 -11.58 -3.19 7.30
N CYS A 98 -11.06 -4.40 7.07
CA CYS A 98 -10.13 -4.71 5.97
C CYS A 98 -10.62 -5.90 5.16
N ALA A 99 -10.42 -5.82 3.83
CA ALA A 99 -10.52 -6.95 2.92
C ALA A 99 -9.17 -7.23 2.26
N PHE A 100 -8.91 -8.51 1.97
CA PHE A 100 -7.61 -9.03 1.55
C PHE A 100 -7.71 -9.72 0.21
N TYR A 101 -7.14 -9.12 -0.81
CA TYR A 101 -7.18 -9.60 -2.19
C TYR A 101 -5.83 -10.21 -2.58
N PRO A 102 -5.75 -11.51 -2.91
CA PRO A 102 -4.48 -12.17 -3.22
C PRO A 102 -3.84 -11.73 -4.54
N THR A 103 -4.55 -10.94 -5.34
CA THR A 103 -4.10 -10.22 -6.54
C THR A 103 -4.74 -8.84 -6.56
N ASN A 104 -4.60 -8.07 -7.65
CA ASN A 104 -5.26 -6.76 -7.79
C ASN A 104 -6.79 -6.91 -7.65
N ALA A 105 -7.41 -6.08 -6.81
CA ALA A 105 -8.85 -6.15 -6.53
C ALA A 105 -9.73 -5.94 -7.78
N ALA A 106 -9.23 -5.20 -8.79
CA ALA A 106 -9.89 -5.03 -10.08
C ALA A 106 -9.75 -6.23 -11.03
N SER A 107 -8.97 -7.26 -10.65
CA SER A 107 -8.78 -8.47 -11.48
C SER A 107 -10.09 -9.24 -11.63
N ASN A 108 -10.33 -9.76 -12.84
CA ASN A 108 -11.47 -10.66 -13.13
C ASN A 108 -11.50 -11.89 -12.23
N ASN A 109 -10.37 -12.30 -11.67
CA ASN A 109 -10.27 -13.45 -10.78
C ASN A 109 -10.95 -13.20 -9.41
N VAL A 110 -11.06 -11.95 -8.97
CA VAL A 110 -11.50 -11.61 -7.61
C VAL A 110 -12.58 -10.55 -7.54
N ARG A 111 -12.71 -9.64 -8.50
CA ARG A 111 -13.58 -8.45 -8.40
C ARG A 111 -15.08 -8.74 -8.24
N PHE A 112 -15.51 -9.98 -8.56
CA PHE A 112 -16.90 -10.41 -8.40
C PHE A 112 -17.12 -11.33 -7.19
N ILE A 113 -16.07 -11.58 -6.39
CA ILE A 113 -16.19 -12.38 -5.17
C ILE A 113 -16.85 -11.50 -4.09
N ASN A 114 -17.72 -12.13 -3.30
CA ASN A 114 -18.36 -11.43 -2.18
C ASN A 114 -17.32 -10.86 -1.22
N LEU A 115 -17.46 -9.58 -0.87
CA LEU A 115 -16.55 -8.84 0.00
C LEU A 115 -16.31 -9.53 1.36
N ASP A 116 -17.35 -10.13 1.96
CA ASP A 116 -17.23 -10.81 3.24
C ASP A 116 -16.29 -12.03 3.17
N SER A 117 -16.20 -12.68 1.99
CA SER A 117 -15.26 -13.77 1.74
C SER A 117 -13.79 -13.29 1.64
N MET A 118 -13.58 -12.00 1.47
CA MET A 118 -12.26 -11.38 1.42
C MET A 118 -11.82 -10.81 2.76
N LYS A 119 -12.57 -11.07 3.85
CA LYS A 119 -12.26 -10.58 5.19
C LYS A 119 -11.69 -11.69 6.09
N GLY A 120 -11.03 -11.26 7.16
CA GLY A 120 -10.52 -12.15 8.21
C GLY A 120 -9.18 -12.82 7.90
N ALA A 121 -8.75 -13.66 8.83
CA ALA A 121 -7.41 -14.23 8.83
C ALA A 121 -7.17 -15.23 7.70
N GLU A 122 -8.19 -15.95 7.26
CA GLU A 122 -8.10 -16.91 6.16
C GLU A 122 -7.83 -16.16 4.82
N ALA A 123 -8.61 -15.11 4.54
CA ALA A 123 -8.40 -14.26 3.37
C ALA A 123 -7.02 -13.58 3.41
N PHE A 124 -6.58 -13.10 4.58
CA PHE A 124 -5.23 -12.54 4.73
C PHE A 124 -4.14 -13.59 4.46
N SER A 125 -4.31 -14.82 4.95
CA SER A 125 -3.37 -15.92 4.69
C SER A 125 -3.28 -16.27 3.20
N ALA A 126 -4.37 -16.15 2.45
CA ALA A 126 -4.43 -16.46 1.02
C ALA A 126 -3.49 -15.60 0.16
N LEU A 127 -3.09 -14.40 0.64
CA LEU A 127 -2.10 -13.54 -0.05
C LEU A 127 -0.74 -14.22 -0.21
N PHE A 128 -0.46 -15.22 0.60
CA PHE A 128 0.83 -15.92 0.69
C PHE A 128 0.76 -17.37 0.23
N SER A 129 -0.32 -17.77 -0.42
CA SER A 129 -0.51 -19.12 -0.93
C SER A 129 0.58 -19.52 -1.93
N GLU A 130 0.92 -20.81 -1.98
CA GLU A 130 1.91 -21.35 -2.92
C GLU A 130 1.54 -21.09 -4.39
N ASN A 131 0.25 -20.99 -4.68
CA ASN A 131 -0.26 -20.62 -6.00
C ASN A 131 -1.39 -19.61 -5.88
N VAL A 132 -1.25 -18.47 -6.57
CA VAL A 132 -2.26 -17.42 -6.67
C VAL A 132 -2.61 -17.23 -8.15
N PHE A 133 -3.73 -17.80 -8.59
CA PHE A 133 -4.22 -17.71 -9.99
C PHE A 133 -3.15 -18.02 -11.05
N GLY A 134 -2.33 -19.06 -10.81
CA GLY A 134 -1.27 -19.48 -11.71
C GLY A 134 0.10 -18.85 -11.44
N ILE A 135 0.18 -17.87 -10.52
CA ILE A 135 1.45 -17.32 -10.04
C ILE A 135 1.95 -18.26 -8.94
N GLN A 136 3.06 -18.95 -9.20
CA GLN A 136 3.72 -19.80 -8.22
C GLN A 136 4.56 -18.95 -7.28
N ARG A 137 4.50 -19.25 -5.97
CA ARG A 137 5.39 -18.62 -4.98
C ARG A 137 6.81 -19.11 -5.20
N ASP A 138 7.73 -18.17 -5.44
CA ASP A 138 9.15 -18.48 -5.52
C ASP A 138 9.67 -19.00 -4.16
N VAL A 139 10.45 -20.09 -4.19
CA VAL A 139 11.01 -20.71 -2.99
C VAL A 139 11.95 -19.78 -2.21
N ASN A 140 12.55 -18.81 -2.90
CA ASN A 140 13.43 -17.80 -2.32
C ASN A 140 12.68 -16.53 -1.89
N LEU A 141 11.37 -16.44 -2.14
CA LEU A 141 10.58 -15.26 -1.77
C LEU A 141 10.50 -15.17 -0.24
N PRO A 142 10.98 -14.07 0.37
CA PRO A 142 10.86 -13.86 1.81
C PRO A 142 9.43 -14.06 2.32
N SER A 143 9.31 -14.58 3.54
CA SER A 143 8.01 -14.98 4.13
C SER A 143 7.01 -13.83 4.22
N GLU A 144 7.51 -12.61 4.42
CA GLU A 144 6.72 -11.37 4.54
C GLU A 144 6.17 -10.84 3.22
N TYR A 145 6.65 -11.32 2.07
CA TYR A 145 6.14 -10.86 0.78
C TYR A 145 4.99 -11.73 0.29
N THR A 146 3.97 -11.07 -0.26
CA THR A 146 2.83 -11.73 -0.91
C THR A 146 3.29 -12.48 -2.16
N THR A 147 2.61 -13.57 -2.52
CA THR A 147 2.93 -14.36 -3.72
C THR A 147 2.77 -13.52 -4.98
N ASP A 148 1.65 -12.83 -5.14
CA ASP A 148 1.50 -11.82 -6.18
C ASP A 148 1.90 -10.43 -5.64
N VAL A 149 2.76 -9.72 -6.38
CA VAL A 149 3.13 -8.33 -6.06
C VAL A 149 1.94 -7.37 -6.15
N GLN A 150 0.89 -7.75 -6.84
CA GLN A 150 -0.34 -6.98 -6.99
C GLN A 150 -1.39 -7.30 -5.91
N ALA A 151 -1.06 -8.15 -4.93
CA ALA A 151 -1.94 -8.37 -3.77
C ALA A 151 -2.26 -7.05 -3.07
N GLU A 152 -3.53 -6.86 -2.73
CA GLU A 152 -4.03 -5.60 -2.18
C GLU A 152 -4.79 -5.84 -0.87
N ILE A 153 -4.69 -4.86 0.00
CA ILE A 153 -5.55 -4.72 1.17
C ILE A 153 -6.43 -3.49 0.93
N LEU A 154 -7.73 -3.67 1.04
CA LEU A 154 -8.70 -2.58 1.03
C LEU A 154 -9.09 -2.26 2.48
N VAL A 155 -8.90 -1.02 2.91
CA VAL A 155 -9.28 -0.52 4.23
C VAL A 155 -10.46 0.42 4.08
N PHE A 156 -11.61 0.08 4.68
CA PHE A 156 -12.89 0.79 4.53
C PHE A 156 -13.12 1.91 5.55
N GLU A 157 -12.08 2.27 6.27
CA GLU A 157 -12.11 3.34 7.24
C GLU A 157 -10.88 4.24 7.07
N LYS A 158 -11.03 5.50 7.39
CA LYS A 158 -9.93 6.46 7.51
C LYS A 158 -8.77 5.91 8.34
N ILE A 159 -7.55 6.05 7.85
CA ILE A 159 -6.32 5.70 8.56
C ILE A 159 -5.72 6.97 9.15
N PRO A 160 -5.82 7.19 10.47
CA PRO A 160 -5.28 8.37 11.13
C PRO A 160 -3.75 8.52 10.93
N PRO A 161 -3.20 9.76 11.02
CA PRO A 161 -1.76 10.01 10.89
C PRO A 161 -0.90 9.20 11.86
N SER A 162 -1.43 8.85 13.03
CA SER A 162 -0.75 8.04 14.05
C SER A 162 -0.36 6.63 13.58
N TYR A 163 -0.96 6.13 12.50
CA TYR A 163 -0.57 4.86 11.87
C TYR A 163 0.56 5.02 10.84
N ILE A 164 0.92 6.26 10.46
CA ILE A 164 2.01 6.52 9.52
C ILE A 164 3.34 6.47 10.28
N ILE A 165 4.16 5.44 9.99
CA ILE A 165 5.47 5.24 10.62
C ILE A 165 6.51 6.19 10.02
N SER A 166 6.55 6.22 8.69
CA SER A 166 7.50 7.04 7.93
C SER A 166 7.00 7.31 6.52
N THR A 167 7.65 8.24 5.85
CA THR A 167 7.44 8.52 4.42
C THR A 167 8.76 8.37 3.67
N PHE A 168 8.70 7.83 2.45
CA PHE A 168 9.85 7.71 1.57
C PHE A 168 9.69 8.67 0.41
N HIS A 169 10.71 9.51 0.20
CA HIS A 169 10.75 10.55 -0.80
C HIS A 169 11.68 10.16 -1.97
N PRO A 170 11.43 10.68 -3.18
CA PRO A 170 12.26 10.39 -4.35
C PRO A 170 13.65 11.01 -4.25
N ASN A 171 13.81 12.07 -3.44
CA ASN A 171 15.06 12.81 -3.27
C ASN A 171 15.17 13.45 -1.88
N LYS A 172 16.37 13.92 -1.57
CA LYS A 172 16.71 14.53 -0.28
C LYS A 172 15.97 15.86 -0.04
N GLU A 173 15.82 16.67 -1.08
CA GLU A 173 15.18 18.00 -0.97
C GLU A 173 13.74 17.89 -0.50
N SER A 174 12.96 16.98 -1.11
CA SER A 174 11.60 16.68 -0.69
C SER A 174 11.54 16.17 0.75
N ALA A 175 12.42 15.23 1.12
CA ALA A 175 12.46 14.69 2.49
C ALA A 175 12.79 15.78 3.52
N GLU A 176 13.76 16.65 3.27
CA GLU A 176 14.11 17.74 4.16
C GLU A 176 13.03 18.82 4.26
N HIS A 177 12.32 19.08 3.15
CA HIS A 177 11.16 19.98 3.18
C HIS A 177 10.10 19.46 4.15
N PHE A 178 9.65 18.22 3.99
CA PHE A 178 8.62 17.63 4.87
C PHE A 178 9.11 17.40 6.29
N LYS A 179 10.39 17.13 6.51
CA LYS A 179 10.97 17.03 7.86
C LYS A 179 10.86 18.35 8.64
N ARG A 180 10.95 19.49 7.97
CA ARG A 180 10.75 20.80 8.62
C ARG A 180 9.30 21.05 8.99
N LEU A 181 8.36 20.62 8.14
CA LEU A 181 6.92 20.80 8.35
C LEU A 181 6.35 19.79 9.36
N TYR A 182 6.83 18.54 9.31
CA TYR A 182 6.32 17.40 10.08
C TYR A 182 7.45 16.69 10.83
N PRO A 183 8.08 17.34 11.83
CA PRO A 183 9.23 16.78 12.56
C PRO A 183 8.88 15.50 13.35
N GLN A 184 7.59 15.27 13.64
CA GLN A 184 7.09 14.09 14.34
C GLN A 184 7.02 12.83 13.43
N THR A 185 7.03 13.01 12.10
CA THR A 185 7.00 11.90 11.14
C THR A 185 8.39 11.66 10.58
N ILE A 186 8.83 10.41 10.52
CA ILE A 186 10.15 10.06 9.98
C ILE A 186 10.12 10.23 8.46
N GLN A 187 10.96 11.13 7.95
CA GLN A 187 11.13 11.37 6.52
C GLN A 187 12.39 10.65 6.03
N ARG A 188 12.26 9.77 5.04
CA ARG A 188 13.33 8.96 4.44
C ARG A 188 13.49 9.31 2.97
N TYR A 189 14.69 9.12 2.44
CA TYR A 189 14.96 9.23 1.01
C TYR A 189 16.05 8.23 0.63
N TYR A 190 16.27 8.05 -0.67
CA TYR A 190 17.34 7.22 -1.18
C TYR A 190 18.37 8.10 -1.90
N ASP A 191 19.63 8.02 -1.50
CA ASP A 191 20.73 8.75 -2.15
C ASP A 191 20.98 8.28 -3.58
N ASN A 192 20.61 7.03 -3.89
CA ASN A 192 20.78 6.44 -5.20
C ASN A 192 19.55 5.62 -5.60
N LEU A 193 18.71 6.18 -6.48
CA LEU A 193 17.54 5.51 -7.00
C LEU A 193 17.86 4.36 -7.98
N ASN A 194 19.12 4.24 -8.45
CA ASN A 194 19.56 3.08 -9.23
C ASN A 194 19.86 1.87 -8.34
N ALA A 195 19.96 2.05 -7.02
CA ALA A 195 20.03 0.96 -6.06
C ALA A 195 18.64 0.32 -5.87
N ARG A 196 18.62 -0.82 -5.21
CA ARG A 196 17.37 -1.49 -4.81
C ARG A 196 16.62 -0.63 -3.78
N THR A 197 15.46 -0.10 -4.16
CA THR A 197 14.64 0.79 -3.34
C THR A 197 13.18 0.40 -3.43
N LEU A 198 12.32 0.95 -2.58
CA LEU A 198 10.86 0.78 -2.70
C LEU A 198 10.28 1.33 -4.02
N TYR A 199 11.05 2.14 -4.75
CA TYR A 199 10.71 2.64 -6.09
C TYR A 199 11.06 1.66 -7.22
N SER A 200 11.77 0.58 -6.92
CA SER A 200 12.19 -0.45 -7.87
C SER A 200 11.11 -1.52 -8.06
N GLN A 201 11.32 -2.43 -9.00
CA GLN A 201 10.50 -3.63 -9.10
C GLN A 201 10.90 -4.64 -8.02
N ARG A 202 9.92 -5.28 -7.38
CA ARG A 202 10.14 -6.20 -6.26
C ARG A 202 11.11 -7.35 -6.58
N HIS A 203 11.05 -7.92 -7.78
CA HIS A 203 11.91 -9.05 -8.14
C HIS A 203 13.41 -8.73 -8.10
N TYR A 204 13.81 -7.47 -8.19
CA TYR A 204 15.20 -7.06 -7.99
C TYR A 204 15.68 -7.19 -6.53
N TYR A 205 14.74 -7.35 -5.59
CA TYR A 205 15.04 -7.62 -4.18
C TYR A 205 15.28 -9.09 -3.88
N LEU A 206 14.96 -9.99 -4.81
CA LEU A 206 15.05 -11.43 -4.65
C LEU A 206 16.35 -12.01 -5.22
N GLY A 207 17.19 -11.21 -5.85
CA GLY A 207 18.45 -11.62 -6.46
C GLY A 207 19.66 -11.36 -5.59
#